data_aef8d4cdb290d3b814b51b2db6acfa3e
#
_entry.id   aef8d4cdb290d3b814b51b2db6acfa3e
#
_cell.length_a   1.000
_cell.length_b   1.000
_cell.length_c   1.000
_cell.angle_alpha   90.00
_cell.angle_beta   90.00
_cell.angle_gamma   90.00
#
_symmetry.space_group_name_H-M   'P 1'
#
loop_
_entity.id
_entity.type
_entity.pdbx_description
1 polymer ?
#
loop_
_entity_poly.entity_id
_entity_poly.type
_entity_poly.pdbx_seq_one_letter_code
_entity_poly.pdbx_strand_id
1 'polypeptide(L)'
;MNKTIIGSREWCSLPELGIELIKAKIDSGAKTTALHADNLTKFSRDGEYWVKFSLHPLKSKPELLVECEAKLLEKRIIKSSNGTKEERFVIETQLVLGNSSYPIEVTLTNRKLMGFQMLLGRQAMNKRVLIDCEFRYLLGKPII
;
A
#
# COMPACT_ATOMS: atom_id res chain seq x y z
N MET A 1 19.49 -7.00 15.63
CA MET A 1 18.62 -7.02 14.42
C MET A 1 18.85 -5.74 13.64
N ASN A 2 19.20 -5.86 12.37
CA ASN A 2 19.49 -4.71 11.54
C ASN A 2 18.18 -4.12 10.95
N LYS A 3 18.00 -2.83 11.14
CA LYS A 3 16.88 -2.11 10.56
C LYS A 3 17.37 -1.22 9.42
N THR A 4 16.55 -1.11 8.39
CA THR A 4 16.82 -0.23 7.26
C THR A 4 16.33 1.18 7.59
N ILE A 5 17.14 2.18 7.30
CA ILE A 5 16.72 3.58 7.48
C ILE A 5 15.99 4.03 6.24
N ILE A 6 14.78 4.54 6.41
CA ILE A 6 13.95 5.08 5.32
C ILE A 6 13.58 6.52 5.61
N GLY A 7 13.20 7.25 4.57
CA GLY A 7 12.79 8.64 4.67
C GLY A 7 11.30 8.80 4.93
N SER A 8 10.82 10.03 4.82
CA SER A 8 9.39 10.36 5.00
C SER A 8 8.54 9.88 3.83
N ARG A 9 9.16 9.58 2.70
CA ARG A 9 8.56 9.02 1.48
C ARG A 9 9.54 8.04 0.87
N GLU A 10 9.01 6.96 0.29
CA GLU A 10 9.85 5.98 -0.39
C GLU A 10 9.16 5.45 -1.64
N TRP A 11 9.96 5.02 -2.61
CA TRP A 11 9.48 4.26 -3.75
C TRP A 11 9.34 2.80 -3.36
N CYS A 12 8.25 2.17 -3.78
CA CYS A 12 7.97 0.75 -3.49
C CYS A 12 7.52 0.03 -4.75
N SER A 13 7.52 -1.30 -4.69
CA SER A 13 6.86 -2.17 -5.67
C SER A 13 5.85 -3.06 -4.99
N LEU A 14 4.80 -3.41 -5.71
CA LEU A 14 3.81 -4.41 -5.31
C LEU A 14 3.70 -5.40 -6.47
N PRO A 15 4.68 -6.32 -6.57
CA PRO A 15 4.81 -7.14 -7.79
C PRO A 15 3.65 -8.07 -8.05
N GLU A 16 2.99 -8.58 -7.02
CA GLU A 16 1.82 -9.45 -7.19
C GLU A 16 0.61 -8.73 -7.75
N LEU A 17 0.58 -7.40 -7.64
CA LEU A 17 -0.47 -6.56 -8.21
C LEU A 17 -0.07 -5.97 -9.56
N GLY A 18 1.11 -6.32 -10.07
CA GLY A 18 1.62 -5.76 -11.32
C GLY A 18 2.11 -4.33 -11.20
N ILE A 19 2.41 -3.87 -9.99
CA ILE A 19 2.85 -2.49 -9.74
C ILE A 19 4.37 -2.48 -9.58
N GLU A 20 5.06 -1.97 -10.60
CA GLU A 20 6.52 -1.88 -10.58
C GLU A 20 7.02 -0.73 -9.73
N LEU A 21 6.27 0.37 -9.67
CA LEU A 21 6.72 1.57 -9.00
C LEU A 21 5.54 2.36 -8.47
N ILE A 22 5.56 2.66 -7.18
CA ILE A 22 4.56 3.48 -6.51
C ILE A 22 5.21 4.26 -5.38
N LYS A 23 4.81 5.54 -5.23
CA LYS A 23 5.26 6.34 -4.09
C LYS A 23 4.44 6.02 -2.86
N ALA A 24 5.13 5.76 -1.76
CA ALA A 24 4.49 5.59 -0.47
C ALA A 24 4.83 6.75 0.45
N LYS A 25 3.82 7.32 1.08
CA LYS A 25 4.02 8.19 2.24
C LYS A 25 4.24 7.30 3.45
N ILE A 26 5.28 7.56 4.21
CA ILE A 26 5.60 6.80 5.42
C ILE A 26 4.77 7.38 6.56
N ASP A 27 3.82 6.61 7.06
CA ASP A 27 2.83 7.09 8.02
C ASP A 27 2.87 6.26 9.30
N SER A 28 3.67 6.72 10.28
CA SER A 28 3.77 6.07 11.58
C SER A 28 2.50 6.20 12.42
N GLY A 29 1.59 7.10 12.03
CA GLY A 29 0.29 7.27 12.69
C GLY A 29 -0.75 6.24 12.25
N ALA A 30 -0.53 5.56 11.14
CA ALA A 30 -1.45 4.54 10.64
C ALA A 30 -1.01 3.15 11.06
N LYS A 31 -1.94 2.33 11.53
CA LYS A 31 -1.66 0.93 11.86
C LYS A 31 -1.46 0.08 10.61
N THR A 32 -2.32 0.25 9.63
CA THR A 32 -2.36 -0.59 8.42
C THR A 32 -2.09 0.25 7.18
N THR A 33 -1.38 -0.33 6.22
CA THR A 33 -1.12 0.29 4.93
C THR A 33 -2.42 0.53 4.17
N ALA A 34 -2.52 1.66 3.48
CA ALA A 34 -3.67 2.00 2.64
C ALA A 34 -3.23 2.22 1.20
N LEU A 35 -4.03 1.71 0.28
CA LEU A 35 -3.79 1.83 -1.15
C LEU A 35 -5.02 2.47 -1.79
N HIS A 36 -4.81 3.54 -2.56
CA HIS A 36 -5.89 4.21 -3.29
C HIS A 36 -6.29 3.35 -4.48
N ALA A 37 -7.53 2.90 -4.48
CA ALA A 37 -8.05 1.99 -5.50
C ALA A 37 -9.45 2.40 -5.93
N ASP A 38 -9.74 2.23 -7.21
CA ASP A 38 -11.03 2.52 -7.80
C ASP A 38 -11.70 1.24 -8.29
N ASN A 39 -13.00 1.33 -8.55
CA ASN A 39 -13.78 0.24 -9.13
C ASN A 39 -13.71 -1.05 -8.31
N LEU A 40 -13.77 -0.91 -6.99
CA LEU A 40 -13.69 -2.02 -6.05
C LEU A 40 -14.91 -2.94 -6.20
N THR A 41 -14.69 -4.19 -6.57
CA THR A 41 -15.75 -5.17 -6.77
C THR A 41 -15.37 -6.51 -6.12
N LYS A 42 -16.19 -6.96 -5.18
CA LYS A 42 -16.04 -8.28 -4.57
C LYS A 42 -16.70 -9.32 -5.45
N PHE A 43 -16.03 -10.44 -5.66
CA PHE A 43 -16.56 -11.56 -6.43
C PHE A 43 -16.10 -12.89 -5.84
N SER A 44 -16.69 -13.98 -6.28
CA SER A 44 -16.38 -15.32 -5.81
C SER A 44 -15.63 -16.08 -6.90
N ARG A 45 -14.59 -16.83 -6.47
CA ARG A 45 -13.81 -17.70 -7.34
C ARG A 45 -13.45 -18.97 -6.54
N ASP A 46 -13.83 -20.12 -7.05
CA ASP A 46 -13.52 -21.41 -6.42
C ASP A 46 -13.90 -21.49 -4.95
N GLY A 47 -15.07 -20.91 -4.60
CA GLY A 47 -15.58 -20.92 -3.23
C GLY A 47 -14.95 -19.89 -2.31
N GLU A 48 -14.09 -19.02 -2.81
CA GLU A 48 -13.43 -17.98 -2.04
C GLU A 48 -13.76 -16.60 -2.57
N TYR A 49 -13.72 -15.59 -1.70
CA TYR A 49 -13.94 -14.21 -2.11
C TYR A 49 -12.65 -13.55 -2.58
N TRP A 50 -12.78 -12.81 -3.65
CA TRP A 50 -11.73 -12.03 -4.29
C TRP A 50 -12.20 -10.60 -4.46
N VAL A 51 -11.27 -9.69 -4.67
CA VAL A 51 -11.56 -8.29 -4.97
C VAL A 51 -10.87 -7.91 -6.28
N LYS A 52 -11.64 -7.29 -7.16
CA LYS A 52 -11.13 -6.68 -8.37
C LYS A 52 -11.10 -5.17 -8.19
N PHE A 53 -10.06 -4.51 -8.64
CA PHE A 53 -9.89 -3.07 -8.49
C PHE A 53 -8.91 -2.51 -9.51
N SER A 54 -8.93 -1.19 -9.64
CA SER A 54 -8.05 -0.47 -10.56
C SER A 54 -7.12 0.45 -9.78
N LEU A 55 -5.87 0.54 -10.19
CA LEU A 55 -4.86 1.41 -9.59
C LEU A 55 -4.30 2.37 -10.62
N HIS A 56 -4.01 3.59 -10.17
CA HIS A 56 -3.21 4.57 -10.89
C HIS A 56 -1.95 4.79 -10.09
N PRO A 57 -0.90 3.96 -10.28
CA PRO A 57 0.24 3.95 -9.36
C PRO A 57 1.12 5.19 -9.44
N LEU A 58 1.11 5.90 -10.56
CA LEU A 58 1.95 7.08 -10.76
C LEU A 58 1.11 8.31 -11.01
N LYS A 59 1.20 9.29 -10.11
CA LYS A 59 0.50 10.57 -10.24
C LYS A 59 0.94 11.33 -11.48
N SER A 60 2.21 11.21 -11.86
CA SER A 60 2.79 11.86 -13.04
C SER A 60 2.29 11.27 -14.35
N LYS A 61 1.69 10.09 -14.31
CA LYS A 61 1.13 9.40 -15.48
C LYS A 61 -0.29 8.92 -15.14
N PRO A 62 -1.26 9.84 -15.06
CA PRO A 62 -2.63 9.47 -14.66
C PRO A 62 -3.32 8.53 -15.65
N GLU A 63 -2.86 8.47 -16.89
CA GLU A 63 -3.37 7.53 -17.90
C GLU A 63 -2.92 6.10 -17.68
N LEU A 64 -1.89 5.88 -16.85
CA LEU A 64 -1.45 4.53 -16.51
C LEU A 64 -2.44 3.91 -15.53
N LEU A 65 -3.17 2.92 -16.03
CA LEU A 65 -4.16 2.19 -15.26
C LEU A 65 -3.73 0.73 -15.13
N VAL A 66 -3.71 0.21 -13.92
CA VAL A 66 -3.40 -1.20 -13.68
C VAL A 66 -4.63 -1.87 -13.08
N GLU A 67 -5.14 -2.89 -13.77
CA GLU A 67 -6.24 -3.72 -13.31
C GLU A 67 -5.69 -4.82 -12.41
N CYS A 68 -6.25 -4.97 -11.21
CA CYS A 68 -5.76 -5.89 -10.20
C CYS A 68 -6.85 -6.82 -9.72
N GLU A 69 -6.44 -8.01 -9.31
CA GLU A 69 -7.27 -8.95 -8.56
C GLU A 69 -6.46 -9.49 -7.40
N ALA A 70 -7.09 -9.62 -6.25
CA ALA A 70 -6.45 -10.19 -5.07
C ALA A 70 -7.47 -10.94 -4.24
N LYS A 71 -7.02 -11.99 -3.55
CA LYS A 71 -7.87 -12.73 -2.62
C LYS A 71 -8.22 -11.83 -1.45
N LEU A 72 -9.50 -11.78 -1.11
CA LEU A 72 -9.98 -11.00 0.03
C LEU A 72 -9.58 -11.69 1.33
N LEU A 73 -8.83 -10.99 2.17
CA LEU A 73 -8.46 -11.49 3.48
C LEU A 73 -9.60 -11.29 4.48
N GLU A 74 -10.11 -10.06 4.57
CA GLU A 74 -11.23 -9.69 5.44
C GLU A 74 -11.74 -8.29 5.09
N LYS A 75 -12.84 -7.89 5.71
CA LYS A 75 -13.27 -6.50 5.77
C LYS A 75 -12.89 -5.95 7.14
N ARG A 76 -12.48 -4.69 7.18
CA ARG A 76 -12.01 -4.06 8.41
C ARG A 76 -12.52 -2.65 8.51
N ILE A 77 -12.92 -2.24 9.73
CA ILE A 77 -13.31 -0.86 10.00
C ILE A 77 -12.03 -0.06 10.28
N ILE A 78 -11.80 0.97 9.48
CA ILE A 78 -10.66 1.87 9.62
C ILE A 78 -11.17 3.21 10.11
N LYS A 79 -10.62 3.69 11.22
CA LYS A 79 -10.92 5.01 11.77
C LYS A 79 -9.86 6.00 11.30
N SER A 80 -10.27 7.06 10.62
CA SER A 80 -9.37 8.13 10.20
C SER A 80 -9.07 9.09 11.35
N SER A 81 -8.06 9.93 11.17
CA SER A 81 -7.64 10.92 12.18
C SER A 81 -8.75 11.91 12.53
N ASN A 82 -9.70 12.17 11.62
CA ASN A 82 -10.83 13.06 11.88
C ASN A 82 -12.03 12.35 12.53
N GLY A 83 -11.87 11.09 12.93
CA GLY A 83 -12.91 10.31 13.60
C GLY A 83 -13.88 9.59 12.68
N THR A 84 -13.79 9.79 11.38
CA THR A 84 -14.64 9.10 10.40
C THR A 84 -14.24 7.64 10.30
N LYS A 85 -15.23 6.74 10.28
CA LYS A 85 -15.02 5.30 10.12
C LYS A 85 -15.40 4.89 8.70
N GLU A 86 -14.63 3.97 8.13
CA GLU A 86 -14.85 3.42 6.80
C GLU A 86 -14.60 1.92 6.83
N GLU A 87 -15.50 1.14 6.24
CA GLU A 87 -15.27 -0.29 6.04
C GLU A 87 -14.43 -0.47 4.77
N ARG A 88 -13.32 -1.18 4.88
CA ARG A 88 -12.41 -1.42 3.76
C ARG A 88 -12.16 -2.90 3.56
N PHE A 89 -11.97 -3.29 2.31
CA PHE A 89 -11.44 -4.60 1.99
C PHE A 89 -9.95 -4.64 2.35
N VAL A 90 -9.52 -5.78 2.90
CA VAL A 90 -8.11 -6.01 3.25
C VAL A 90 -7.60 -7.16 2.40
N ILE A 91 -6.46 -6.95 1.77
CA ILE A 91 -5.75 -7.98 1.01
C ILE A 91 -4.35 -8.15 1.61
N GLU A 92 -3.72 -9.28 1.32
CA GLU A 92 -2.30 -9.48 1.60
C GLU A 92 -1.56 -9.48 0.28
N THR A 93 -0.45 -8.75 0.21
CA THR A 93 0.36 -8.67 -1.00
C THR A 93 1.83 -8.48 -0.65
N GLN A 94 2.69 -8.85 -1.57
CA GLN A 94 4.13 -8.70 -1.38
C GLN A 94 4.54 -7.25 -1.57
N LEU A 95 5.31 -6.71 -0.63
CA LEU A 95 5.91 -5.37 -0.71
C LEU A 95 7.39 -5.52 -1.01
N VAL A 96 7.90 -4.75 -1.97
CA VAL A 96 9.34 -4.57 -2.16
C VAL A 96 9.70 -3.17 -1.69
N LEU A 97 10.56 -3.10 -0.68
CA LEU A 97 11.05 -1.86 -0.08
C LEU A 97 12.56 -1.96 0.03
N GLY A 98 13.28 -1.22 -0.83
CA GLY A 98 14.72 -1.34 -0.94
C GLY A 98 15.13 -2.75 -1.36
N ASN A 99 15.99 -3.39 -0.58
CA ASN A 99 16.45 -4.76 -0.83
C ASN A 99 15.59 -5.81 -0.12
N SER A 100 14.52 -5.39 0.55
CA SER A 100 13.65 -6.28 1.31
C SER A 100 12.38 -6.57 0.55
N SER A 101 11.88 -7.80 0.67
CA SER A 101 10.60 -8.21 0.10
C SER A 101 9.88 -9.07 1.12
N TYR A 102 8.64 -8.71 1.45
CA TYR A 102 7.87 -9.43 2.47
C TYR A 102 6.38 -9.15 2.30
N PRO A 103 5.52 -10.07 2.78
CA PRO A 103 4.07 -9.86 2.68
C PRO A 103 3.59 -8.81 3.69
N ILE A 104 2.64 -8.00 3.26
CA ILE A 104 1.99 -6.99 4.10
C ILE A 104 0.48 -7.05 3.92
N GLU A 105 -0.25 -6.56 4.92
CA GLU A 105 -1.68 -6.32 4.80
C GLU A 105 -1.90 -4.92 4.23
N VAL A 106 -2.83 -4.83 3.29
CA VAL A 106 -3.16 -3.57 2.62
C VAL A 106 -4.67 -3.37 2.65
N THR A 107 -5.11 -2.20 3.10
CA THR A 107 -6.52 -1.81 2.99
C THR A 107 -6.72 -1.04 1.70
N LEU A 108 -7.85 -1.29 1.04
CA LEU A 108 -8.20 -0.64 -0.22
C LEU A 108 -9.23 0.45 0.03
N THR A 109 -9.01 1.63 -0.50
CA THR A 109 -9.91 2.77 -0.34
C THR A 109 -9.93 3.62 -1.59
N ASN A 110 -11.12 4.16 -1.92
CA ASN A 110 -11.22 5.14 -3.00
C ASN A 110 -11.04 6.57 -2.50
N ARG A 111 -10.78 6.76 -1.21
CA ARG A 111 -10.49 8.09 -0.65
C ARG A 111 -9.08 8.53 -1.02
N LYS A 112 -8.91 9.84 -1.18
CA LYS A 112 -7.60 10.43 -1.44
C LYS A 112 -6.72 10.30 -0.20
N LEU A 113 -5.46 9.93 -0.41
CA LEU A 113 -4.47 9.72 0.64
C LEU A 113 -3.45 10.85 0.63
N MET A 114 -3.91 12.09 0.85
CA MET A 114 -3.07 13.28 0.98
C MET A 114 -2.10 13.47 -0.21
N GLY A 115 -2.58 13.16 -1.41
CA GLY A 115 -1.77 13.29 -2.63
C GLY A 115 -0.89 12.09 -2.97
N PHE A 116 -0.97 11.03 -2.19
CA PHE A 116 -0.23 9.78 -2.44
C PHE A 116 -1.17 8.67 -2.88
N GLN A 117 -0.65 7.71 -3.62
CA GLN A 117 -1.41 6.52 -4.00
C GLN A 117 -1.31 5.43 -2.93
N MET A 118 -0.33 5.51 -2.04
CA MET A 118 -0.15 4.56 -0.94
C MET A 118 0.34 5.26 0.32
N LEU A 119 -0.18 4.83 1.47
CA LEU A 119 0.36 5.17 2.79
C LEU A 119 0.88 3.88 3.41
N LEU A 120 2.14 3.89 3.84
CA LEU A 120 2.75 2.71 4.48
C LEU A 120 2.56 2.83 5.99
N GLY A 121 1.84 1.87 6.57
CA GLY A 121 1.51 1.86 8.00
C GLY A 121 2.49 1.04 8.84
N ARG A 122 2.29 1.08 10.17
CA ARG A 122 3.19 0.43 11.12
C ARG A 122 3.28 -1.10 10.93
N GLN A 123 2.20 -1.75 10.56
CA GLN A 123 2.20 -3.21 10.36
C GLN A 123 3.25 -3.64 9.32
N ALA A 124 3.44 -2.81 8.29
CA ALA A 124 4.43 -3.09 7.24
C ALA A 124 5.85 -2.70 7.65
N MET A 125 6.02 -1.92 8.70
CA MET A 125 7.31 -1.31 9.07
C MET A 125 7.90 -1.82 10.38
N ASN A 126 7.07 -2.27 11.32
CA ASN A 126 7.53 -2.67 12.65
C ASN A 126 8.63 -3.72 12.57
N LYS A 127 9.69 -3.52 13.36
CA LYS A 127 10.88 -4.38 13.46
C LYS A 127 11.77 -4.38 12.21
N ARG A 128 11.41 -3.61 11.18
CA ARG A 128 12.12 -3.62 9.89
C ARG A 128 12.83 -2.33 9.56
N VAL A 129 12.26 -1.19 9.97
CA VAL A 129 12.77 0.12 9.55
C VAL A 129 12.87 1.09 10.70
N LEU A 130 13.76 2.08 10.52
CA LEU A 130 13.81 3.32 11.29
C LEU A 130 13.50 4.45 10.31
N ILE A 131 12.71 5.42 10.76
CA ILE A 131 12.28 6.53 9.92
C ILE A 131 13.13 7.75 10.25
N ASP A 132 13.82 8.27 9.24
CA ASP A 132 14.50 9.57 9.30
C ASP A 132 13.63 10.57 8.55
N CYS A 133 12.84 11.33 9.28
CA CYS A 133 11.85 12.24 8.68
C CYS A 133 12.46 13.49 8.03
N GLU A 134 13.75 13.71 8.16
CA GLU A 134 14.45 14.78 7.45
C GLU A 134 14.63 14.50 5.97
N PHE A 135 14.68 13.23 5.57
CA PHE A 135 15.03 12.81 4.22
C PHE A 135 13.86 12.15 3.49
N ARG A 136 14.03 11.99 2.18
CA ARG A 136 13.07 11.33 1.27
C ARG A 136 13.83 10.42 0.33
N TYR A 137 13.21 9.30 -0.04
CA TYR A 137 13.73 8.40 -1.08
C TYR A 137 15.15 7.90 -0.81
N LEU A 138 15.44 7.59 0.46
CA LEU A 138 16.76 7.11 0.85
C LEU A 138 17.12 5.78 0.18
N LEU A 139 16.13 4.98 -0.18
CA LEU A 139 16.35 3.68 -0.81
C LEU A 139 16.42 3.75 -2.33
N GLY A 140 16.11 4.91 -2.92
CA GLY A 140 16.02 5.03 -4.37
C GLY A 140 14.83 4.26 -4.94
N LYS A 141 14.84 4.05 -6.26
CA LYS A 141 13.79 3.29 -6.94
C LYS A 141 14.11 1.79 -6.88
N PRO A 142 13.08 0.93 -6.69
CA PRO A 142 13.30 -0.51 -6.72
C PRO A 142 13.92 -0.97 -8.02
N ILE A 143 14.79 -1.99 -7.92
CA ILE A 143 15.32 -2.68 -9.09
C ILE A 143 14.34 -3.80 -9.42
N ILE A 144 13.84 -3.76 -10.64
CA ILE A 144 12.81 -4.70 -11.09
C ILE A 144 13.37 -5.59 -12.17
#